data_1f3096c24c4cd1e75b77f801f169cc2e
#
_entry.id   1f3096c24c4cd1e75b77f801f169cc2e
#
_cell.length_a   1.000
_cell.length_b   1.000
_cell.length_c   1.000
_cell.angle_alpha   90.00
_cell.angle_beta   90.00
_cell.angle_gamma   90.00
#
_symmetry.space_group_name_H-M   'P 1'
#
loop_
_entity.id
_entity.type
_entity.pdbx_description
1 polymer ?
#
loop_
_entity_poly.entity_id
_entity_poly.type
_entity_poly.pdbx_seq_one_letter_code
_entity_poly.pdbx_strand_id
1 'polypeptide(L)'
;MTAALIRFAVFLAVAQATQGPARGAPAVQAASPAGAKQAVSVIWEASLEAAMQRASRIGRPVLVAVLAPSEEASRVFLDEVYPSLLVRPLLHEVVCVAASTEATAPLTEGPRKGMSAVFKTMTSNEAQAVARAVEQRYLGDQIKKVPTHILLDGAGHLIANKAGKLEQKEFRRFITTALDAQDPSWRPSTDLADVAKGGDGGGEAIPFAGLFGTDEKAARKAVDALLAAPDKTVVARLFPQIPSGKTRARLFEAARDLSGERDWLAEVLELGVADKDPDVRAQAAVTAEVVRAPGLAKQLLTAFSSEKDEDVRCDLLRAAAASAKGDQAVFDAIEEAVREKSDKARANAYVALARFGDSDDKLASRSVDVLLKRGIKDREDRSRNAAVWALAELRSTRARKEIEKIGKRERGVVKRFYEMALDRIDGKDVSGWQDSRRLVASEKVRR
;
A
#
# COMPACT_ATOMS: atom_id res chain seq x y z
N MET A 1 -2.08 -56.55 14.87
CA MET A 1 -1.83 -56.03 16.23
C MET A 1 -1.84 -54.53 16.13
N THR A 2 -2.90 -54.05 16.47
CA THR A 2 -3.57 -53.30 17.54
C THR A 2 -3.62 -51.78 17.24
N ALA A 3 -4.84 -51.39 17.02
CA ALA A 3 -5.31 -50.02 16.89
C ALA A 3 -5.15 -49.22 18.21
N ALA A 4 -5.09 -47.89 18.11
CA ALA A 4 -5.51 -47.01 19.18
C ALA A 4 -6.17 -45.74 18.57
N LEU A 5 -7.48 -45.74 18.65
CA LEU A 5 -8.35 -44.57 18.56
C LEU A 5 -8.20 -43.70 19.82
N ILE A 6 -8.09 -42.40 19.66
CA ILE A 6 -8.39 -41.45 20.74
C ILE A 6 -9.44 -40.47 20.26
N ARG A 7 -10.66 -40.64 20.77
CA ARG A 7 -11.79 -39.69 20.74
C ARG A 7 -11.54 -38.64 21.81
N PHE A 8 -11.72 -37.36 21.50
CA PHE A 8 -11.94 -36.31 22.49
C PHE A 8 -13.37 -35.77 22.38
N ALA A 9 -14.04 -35.86 23.52
CA ALA A 9 -15.45 -35.51 23.72
C ALA A 9 -15.58 -34.00 23.99
N VAL A 10 -16.67 -33.45 23.45
CA VAL A 10 -17.22 -32.12 23.72
C VAL A 10 -17.87 -32.13 25.10
N PHE A 11 -17.55 -31.15 25.96
CA PHE A 11 -18.34 -30.84 27.15
C PHE A 11 -19.03 -29.49 26.95
N LEU A 12 -20.37 -29.56 26.87
CA LEU A 12 -21.31 -28.46 26.96
C LEU A 12 -21.63 -28.24 28.45
N ALA A 13 -21.42 -27.05 28.99
CA ALA A 13 -21.97 -26.66 30.29
C ALA A 13 -22.82 -25.41 30.13
N VAL A 14 -24.13 -25.62 30.21
CA VAL A 14 -25.16 -24.61 30.39
C VAL A 14 -25.26 -24.27 31.87
N ALA A 15 -25.15 -23.00 32.24
CA ALA A 15 -25.59 -22.50 33.54
C ALA A 15 -26.43 -21.25 33.34
N GLN A 16 -27.72 -21.41 33.51
CA GLN A 16 -28.71 -20.33 33.73
C GLN A 16 -28.55 -19.84 35.17
N ALA A 17 -28.52 -18.52 35.35
CA ALA A 17 -28.93 -17.88 36.60
C ALA A 17 -29.58 -16.52 36.30
N THR A 18 -30.83 -16.49 36.59
CA THR A 18 -31.73 -15.34 36.70
C THR A 18 -31.33 -14.45 37.87
N GLN A 19 -31.28 -13.13 37.69
CA GLN A 19 -31.82 -12.15 38.68
C GLN A 19 -31.88 -10.73 38.07
N GLY A 20 -32.92 -10.04 38.45
CA GLY A 20 -33.58 -8.89 37.93
C GLY A 20 -32.96 -7.52 38.20
N PRO A 21 -33.69 -6.42 38.01
CA PRO A 21 -33.13 -5.14 37.52
C PRO A 21 -32.69 -4.21 38.65
N ALA A 22 -31.47 -3.64 38.52
CA ALA A 22 -31.08 -2.46 39.24
C ALA A 22 -31.05 -1.23 38.32
N ARG A 23 -31.88 -0.26 38.65
CA ARG A 23 -31.93 1.10 38.12
C ARG A 23 -30.65 1.84 38.49
N GLY A 24 -30.08 2.59 37.57
CA GLY A 24 -29.29 3.74 38.03
C GLY A 24 -28.15 4.15 37.09
N ALA A 25 -28.29 5.34 36.60
CA ALA A 25 -27.35 6.31 36.05
C ALA A 25 -27.05 6.23 34.52
N PRO A 26 -27.22 7.34 33.81
CA PRO A 26 -26.88 7.41 32.39
C PRO A 26 -25.35 7.40 32.24
N ALA A 27 -24.83 6.39 31.54
CA ALA A 27 -23.47 6.39 31.07
C ALA A 27 -23.30 7.58 30.11
N VAL A 28 -22.49 8.53 30.48
CA VAL A 28 -21.96 9.56 29.59
C VAL A 28 -21.20 8.83 28.53
N GLN A 29 -21.80 8.69 27.35
CA GLN A 29 -21.10 8.30 26.14
C GLN A 29 -20.04 9.35 25.86
N ALA A 30 -18.79 9.02 26.18
CA ALA A 30 -17.66 9.78 25.69
C ALA A 30 -17.73 9.73 24.15
N ALA A 31 -18.08 10.87 23.57
CA ALA A 31 -18.03 11.08 22.13
C ALA A 31 -16.63 10.73 21.66
N SER A 32 -16.49 9.66 20.87
CA SER A 32 -15.28 9.41 20.12
C SER A 32 -14.97 10.64 19.29
N PRO A 33 -13.76 11.21 19.37
CA PRO A 33 -13.42 12.34 18.51
C PRO A 33 -13.43 11.86 17.07
N ALA A 34 -14.47 12.24 16.35
CA ALA A 34 -14.56 12.09 14.92
C ALA A 34 -13.37 12.86 14.29
N GLY A 35 -12.50 12.15 13.56
CA GLY A 35 -11.51 12.78 12.69
C GLY A 35 -10.07 12.82 13.20
N ALA A 36 -9.58 11.77 13.85
CA ALA A 36 -8.13 11.57 13.96
C ALA A 36 -7.58 11.30 12.54
N LYS A 37 -7.10 12.37 11.87
CA LYS A 37 -6.24 12.27 10.70
C LYS A 37 -5.10 11.35 11.09
N GLN A 38 -4.97 10.18 10.45
CA GLN A 38 -3.79 9.34 10.62
C GLN A 38 -2.58 10.16 10.15
N ALA A 39 -1.89 10.77 11.10
CA ALA A 39 -0.62 11.42 10.83
C ALA A 39 0.36 10.32 10.41
N VAL A 40 0.93 10.46 9.23
CA VAL A 40 2.03 9.60 8.79
C VAL A 40 3.13 9.75 9.82
N SER A 41 3.44 8.69 10.56
CA SER A 41 4.42 8.70 11.63
C SER A 41 5.82 8.81 11.04
N VAL A 42 6.70 9.59 11.70
CA VAL A 42 8.13 9.60 11.40
C VAL A 42 8.67 8.17 11.45
N ILE A 43 9.49 7.81 10.48
CA ILE A 43 10.20 6.52 10.48
C ILE A 43 11.49 6.71 11.28
N TRP A 44 11.58 6.06 12.43
CA TRP A 44 12.75 6.09 13.29
C TRP A 44 13.59 4.84 13.06
N GLU A 45 14.89 5.04 12.83
CA GLU A 45 15.84 3.92 12.75
C GLU A 45 16.01 3.26 14.12
N ALA A 46 16.25 1.96 14.13
CA ALA A 46 16.32 1.15 15.36
C ALA A 46 17.56 1.45 16.22
N SER A 47 18.64 1.98 15.64
CA SER A 47 19.87 2.37 16.36
C SER A 47 20.57 3.55 15.71
N LEU A 48 21.48 4.18 16.46
CA LEU A 48 22.32 5.26 15.95
C LEU A 48 23.26 4.76 14.83
N GLU A 49 23.79 3.55 14.95
CA GLU A 49 24.67 2.93 13.96
C GLU A 49 23.90 2.65 12.66
N ALA A 50 22.70 2.12 12.74
CA ALA A 50 21.82 1.90 11.58
C ALA A 50 21.51 3.22 10.86
N ALA A 51 21.20 4.28 11.63
CA ALA A 51 20.95 5.60 11.09
C ALA A 51 22.19 6.16 10.38
N MET A 52 23.37 6.05 10.97
CA MET A 52 24.62 6.52 10.35
C MET A 52 24.99 5.73 9.10
N GLN A 53 24.86 4.40 9.13
CA GLN A 53 25.11 3.56 7.95
C GLN A 53 24.19 3.92 6.79
N ARG A 54 22.91 4.12 7.08
CA ARG A 54 21.94 4.57 6.07
C ARG A 54 22.29 5.97 5.56
N ALA A 55 22.56 6.91 6.44
CA ALA A 55 22.91 8.29 6.12
C ALA A 55 24.14 8.37 5.22
N SER A 56 25.22 7.64 5.55
CA SER A 56 26.43 7.54 4.74
C SER A 56 26.14 6.99 3.33
N ARG A 57 25.28 5.96 3.23
CA ARG A 57 24.95 5.35 1.94
C ARG A 57 24.14 6.26 1.03
N ILE A 58 23.24 7.09 1.58
CA ILE A 58 22.36 7.97 0.80
C ILE A 58 22.81 9.43 0.77
N GLY A 59 23.97 9.75 1.39
CA GLY A 59 24.52 11.10 1.41
C GLY A 59 23.69 12.12 2.18
N ARG A 60 23.01 11.73 3.26
CA ARG A 60 22.09 12.59 4.04
C ARG A 60 22.52 12.70 5.50
N PRO A 61 22.17 13.79 6.21
CA PRO A 61 22.44 13.91 7.64
C PRO A 61 21.54 13.03 8.48
N VAL A 62 21.98 12.72 9.71
CA VAL A 62 21.19 12.06 10.74
C VAL A 62 20.59 13.10 11.68
N LEU A 63 19.26 13.05 11.88
CA LEU A 63 18.57 13.78 12.92
C LEU A 63 18.35 12.85 14.12
N VAL A 64 19.01 13.13 15.23
CA VAL A 64 18.74 12.48 16.50
C VAL A 64 17.77 13.37 17.30
N ALA A 65 16.60 12.84 17.64
CA ALA A 65 15.62 13.49 18.48
C ALA A 65 15.63 12.89 19.89
N VAL A 66 16.22 13.60 20.85
CA VAL A 66 16.23 13.20 22.27
C VAL A 66 14.97 13.73 22.94
N LEU A 67 14.09 12.84 23.37
CA LEU A 67 12.74 13.13 23.84
C LEU A 67 12.47 12.49 25.22
N ALA A 68 11.61 13.12 25.97
CA ALA A 68 10.95 12.53 27.14
C ALA A 68 9.42 12.59 26.88
N PRO A 69 8.79 11.48 26.45
CA PRO A 69 7.39 11.47 26.05
C PRO A 69 6.39 11.90 27.14
N SER A 70 6.75 11.85 28.42
CA SER A 70 5.92 12.37 29.50
C SER A 70 5.98 13.90 29.61
N GLU A 71 7.01 14.55 29.05
CA GLU A 71 7.20 15.99 29.11
C GLU A 71 6.43 16.71 28.01
N GLU A 72 5.77 17.84 28.36
CA GLU A 72 4.89 18.59 27.47
C GLU A 72 5.60 19.05 26.17
N ALA A 73 6.83 19.59 26.29
CA ALA A 73 7.55 20.08 25.13
C ALA A 73 7.91 18.96 24.14
N SER A 74 8.24 17.76 24.63
CA SER A 74 8.48 16.58 23.81
C SER A 74 7.19 16.08 23.12
N ARG A 75 6.04 16.15 23.82
CA ARG A 75 4.73 15.81 23.22
C ARG A 75 4.34 16.79 22.12
N VAL A 76 4.56 18.07 22.31
CA VAL A 76 4.32 19.07 21.25
C VAL A 76 5.11 18.71 19.97
N PHE A 77 6.36 18.25 20.10
CA PHE A 77 7.12 17.79 18.93
C PHE A 77 6.51 16.56 18.29
N LEU A 78 6.12 15.56 19.07
CA LEU A 78 5.57 14.30 18.57
C LEU A 78 4.19 14.50 17.92
N ASP A 79 3.34 15.32 18.52
CA ASP A 79 1.93 15.46 18.14
C ASP A 79 1.66 16.60 17.15
N GLU A 80 2.49 17.65 17.15
CA GLU A 80 2.23 18.86 16.37
C GLU A 80 3.37 19.21 15.41
N VAL A 81 4.64 19.19 15.86
CA VAL A 81 5.76 19.70 15.05
C VAL A 81 6.16 18.69 13.97
N TYR A 82 6.46 17.44 14.32
CA TYR A 82 6.88 16.43 13.34
C TYR A 82 5.78 16.09 12.32
N PRO A 83 4.49 15.96 12.71
CA PRO A 83 3.43 15.70 11.74
C PRO A 83 3.06 16.91 10.89
N SER A 84 3.55 18.11 11.22
CA SER A 84 3.16 19.33 10.52
C SER A 84 3.58 19.31 9.05
N LEU A 85 2.76 19.89 8.19
CA LEU A 85 3.05 19.99 6.76
C LEU A 85 4.33 20.77 6.44
N LEU A 86 4.79 21.60 7.39
CA LEU A 86 6.01 22.40 7.24
C LEU A 86 7.30 21.67 7.61
N VAL A 87 7.22 20.70 8.49
CA VAL A 87 8.39 19.98 9.05
C VAL A 87 8.53 18.59 8.44
N ARG A 88 7.43 17.90 8.26
CA ARG A 88 7.43 16.52 7.76
C ARG A 88 8.21 16.31 6.46
N PRO A 89 8.14 17.17 5.44
CA PRO A 89 8.96 17.01 4.24
C PRO A 89 10.47 17.05 4.52
N LEU A 90 10.89 17.88 5.46
CA LEU A 90 12.29 17.98 5.87
C LEU A 90 12.78 16.75 6.63
N LEU A 91 11.88 16.07 7.37
CA LEU A 91 12.20 14.81 8.04
C LEU A 91 12.45 13.66 7.05
N HIS A 92 11.99 13.76 5.81
CA HIS A 92 12.34 12.83 4.74
C HIS A 92 13.68 13.14 4.08
N GLU A 93 14.22 14.35 4.27
CA GLU A 93 15.53 14.74 3.79
C GLU A 93 16.67 14.39 4.76
N VAL A 94 16.35 13.86 5.92
CA VAL A 94 17.28 13.40 6.95
C VAL A 94 16.95 11.98 7.38
N VAL A 95 17.92 11.26 7.92
CA VAL A 95 17.70 9.96 8.54
C VAL A 95 17.34 10.18 10.00
N CYS A 96 16.13 9.82 10.41
CA CYS A 96 15.65 10.09 11.76
C CYS A 96 15.92 8.91 12.71
N VAL A 97 16.42 9.19 13.92
CA VAL A 97 16.54 8.24 15.01
C VAL A 97 16.04 8.88 16.30
N ALA A 98 15.16 8.16 17.04
CA ALA A 98 14.67 8.65 18.31
C ALA A 98 15.56 8.16 19.46
N ALA A 99 15.82 9.06 20.42
CA ALA A 99 16.48 8.77 21.68
C ALA A 99 15.46 9.11 22.80
N SER A 100 15.15 8.17 23.69
CA SER A 100 14.23 8.42 24.79
C SER A 100 14.93 8.34 26.13
N THR A 101 14.72 9.38 26.96
CA THR A 101 15.20 9.38 28.36
C THR A 101 14.29 8.56 29.28
N GLU A 102 13.14 8.12 28.77
CA GLU A 102 12.12 7.39 29.52
C GLU A 102 11.72 6.09 28.83
N ALA A 103 11.23 5.14 29.63
CA ALA A 103 10.56 3.96 29.09
C ALA A 103 9.21 4.33 28.48
N THR A 104 8.87 3.75 27.34
CA THR A 104 7.58 3.90 26.67
C THR A 104 6.82 2.59 26.63
N ALA A 105 5.49 2.64 26.73
CA ALA A 105 4.65 1.47 26.67
C ALA A 105 4.79 0.79 25.27
N PRO A 106 4.82 -0.56 25.20
CA PRO A 106 4.81 -1.27 23.95
C PRO A 106 3.41 -1.31 23.33
N LEU A 107 3.33 -1.39 22.02
CA LEU A 107 2.09 -1.74 21.32
C LEU A 107 1.71 -3.18 21.65
N THR A 108 0.45 -3.40 22.03
CA THR A 108 -0.06 -4.70 22.48
C THR A 108 -0.60 -5.55 21.34
N GLU A 109 -0.99 -4.94 20.23
CA GLU A 109 -1.65 -5.58 19.09
C GLU A 109 -1.11 -5.10 17.74
N GLY A 110 -1.45 -5.84 16.69
CA GLY A 110 -1.13 -5.51 15.30
C GLY A 110 0.28 -5.92 14.86
N PRO A 111 0.65 -5.60 13.60
CA PRO A 111 1.91 -6.03 12.99
C PRO A 111 3.16 -5.41 13.64
N ARG A 112 2.99 -4.37 14.45
CA ARG A 112 4.06 -3.69 15.19
C ARG A 112 4.02 -3.98 16.70
N LYS A 113 3.43 -5.11 17.10
CA LYS A 113 3.40 -5.55 18.49
C LYS A 113 4.82 -5.58 19.08
N GLY A 114 4.99 -5.02 20.28
CA GLY A 114 6.27 -4.90 20.96
C GLY A 114 7.06 -3.63 20.64
N MET A 115 6.73 -2.91 19.55
CA MET A 115 7.30 -1.58 19.31
C MET A 115 6.75 -0.54 20.28
N SER A 116 7.50 0.54 20.52
CA SER A 116 7.03 1.66 21.32
C SER A 116 5.70 2.23 20.80
N ALA A 117 4.74 2.44 21.65
CA ALA A 117 3.48 3.11 21.29
C ALA A 117 3.70 4.55 20.80
N VAL A 118 4.80 5.19 21.20
CA VAL A 118 5.19 6.55 20.80
C VAL A 118 5.91 6.55 19.46
N PHE A 119 7.00 5.77 19.34
CA PHE A 119 7.87 5.82 18.16
C PHE A 119 7.44 4.88 17.04
N LYS A 120 6.66 3.84 17.32
CA LYS A 120 6.02 2.91 16.37
C LYS A 120 6.93 2.10 15.43
N THR A 121 8.18 2.49 15.25
CA THR A 121 9.16 1.81 14.37
C THR A 121 10.38 1.30 15.11
N MET A 122 10.48 1.54 16.41
CA MET A 122 11.52 1.04 17.30
C MET A 122 10.93 0.69 18.66
N THR A 123 11.63 -0.15 19.43
CA THR A 123 11.23 -0.53 20.79
C THR A 123 11.63 0.54 21.80
N SER A 124 11.05 0.49 23.00
CA SER A 124 11.44 1.37 24.10
C SER A 124 12.92 1.21 24.47
N ASN A 125 13.42 -0.04 24.49
CA ASN A 125 14.81 -0.34 24.83
C ASN A 125 15.80 0.20 23.79
N GLU A 126 15.45 0.11 22.50
CA GLU A 126 16.27 0.70 21.42
C GLU A 126 16.36 2.21 21.58
N ALA A 127 15.23 2.92 21.80
CA ALA A 127 15.21 4.36 22.01
C ALA A 127 16.05 4.78 23.24
N GLN A 128 16.00 4.03 24.33
CA GLN A 128 16.83 4.29 25.49
C GLN A 128 18.32 3.98 25.25
N ALA A 129 18.63 2.95 24.46
CA ALA A 129 20.02 2.65 24.08
C ALA A 129 20.61 3.78 23.21
N VAL A 130 19.83 4.33 22.28
CA VAL A 130 20.24 5.52 21.50
C VAL A 130 20.48 6.71 22.42
N ALA A 131 19.63 6.96 23.43
CA ALA A 131 19.81 8.06 24.37
C ALA A 131 21.14 7.95 25.11
N ARG A 132 21.47 6.77 25.64
CA ARG A 132 22.76 6.52 26.32
C ARG A 132 23.96 6.72 25.39
N ALA A 133 23.90 6.21 24.17
CA ALA A 133 24.97 6.38 23.18
C ALA A 133 25.19 7.86 22.80
N VAL A 134 24.11 8.62 22.64
CA VAL A 134 24.14 10.04 22.31
C VAL A 134 24.67 10.87 23.47
N GLU A 135 24.25 10.57 24.69
CA GLU A 135 24.74 11.22 25.91
C GLU A 135 26.26 11.10 26.04
N GLN A 136 26.76 9.87 25.96
CA GLN A 136 28.19 9.59 26.07
C GLN A 136 29.02 10.25 24.95
N ARG A 137 28.52 10.25 23.74
CA ARG A 137 29.30 10.63 22.54
C ARG A 137 29.22 12.12 22.19
N TYR A 138 28.08 12.77 22.45
CA TYR A 138 27.80 14.12 21.92
C TYR A 138 27.40 15.13 23.00
N LEU A 139 26.88 14.73 24.16
CA LEU A 139 26.31 15.65 25.16
C LEU A 139 27.09 15.68 26.47
N GLY A 140 28.10 14.81 26.63
CA GLY A 140 28.89 14.70 27.87
C GLY A 140 28.00 14.41 29.08
N ASP A 141 27.98 13.20 29.53
CA ASP A 141 27.39 12.64 30.75
C ASP A 141 26.01 13.13 31.26
N GLN A 142 25.34 14.09 30.63
CA GLN A 142 23.99 14.52 31.02
C GLN A 142 23.19 15.15 29.89
N ILE A 143 22.03 14.58 29.61
CA ILE A 143 20.96 15.23 28.83
C ILE A 143 20.27 16.28 29.70
N LYS A 144 20.73 17.52 29.64
CA LYS A 144 20.27 18.62 30.55
C LYS A 144 18.89 19.17 30.20
N LYS A 145 18.44 19.02 28.97
CA LYS A 145 17.13 19.51 28.51
C LYS A 145 16.55 18.59 27.44
N VAL A 146 15.27 18.37 27.49
CA VAL A 146 14.48 17.73 26.46
C VAL A 146 13.36 18.66 26.03
N PRO A 147 12.92 18.62 24.78
CA PRO A 147 13.55 17.90 23.67
C PRO A 147 14.92 18.47 23.31
N THR A 148 15.85 17.63 22.86
CA THR A 148 17.12 18.04 22.26
C THR A 148 17.25 17.42 20.89
N HIS A 149 17.59 18.22 19.90
CA HIS A 149 17.79 17.75 18.52
C HIS A 149 19.24 17.91 18.12
N ILE A 150 19.81 16.84 17.56
CA ILE A 150 21.20 16.77 17.15
C ILE A 150 21.23 16.40 15.67
N LEU A 151 22.01 17.11 14.89
CA LEU A 151 22.28 16.78 13.49
C LEU A 151 23.72 16.30 13.35
N LEU A 152 23.89 15.13 12.74
CA LEU A 152 25.18 14.50 12.47
C LEU A 152 25.34 14.34 10.96
N ASP A 153 26.59 14.36 10.48
CA ASP A 153 26.91 13.92 9.14
C ASP A 153 26.86 12.37 9.03
N GLY A 154 27.03 11.84 7.82
CA GLY A 154 27.05 10.39 7.59
C GLY A 154 28.24 9.66 8.24
N ALA A 155 29.28 10.40 8.66
CA ALA A 155 30.45 9.87 9.40
C ALA A 155 30.25 9.95 10.92
N GLY A 156 29.16 10.59 11.39
CA GLY A 156 28.83 10.75 12.79
C GLY A 156 29.48 11.95 13.47
N HIS A 157 29.96 12.94 12.70
CA HIS A 157 30.40 14.20 13.29
C HIS A 157 29.23 15.12 13.55
N LEU A 158 29.31 15.88 14.65
CA LEU A 158 28.29 16.84 15.03
C LEU A 158 28.25 18.01 14.06
N ILE A 159 27.13 18.21 13.36
CA ILE A 159 26.87 19.39 12.53
C ILE A 159 26.28 20.51 13.40
N ALA A 160 25.25 20.21 14.15
CA ALA A 160 24.54 21.17 15.00
C ALA A 160 23.75 20.48 16.10
N ASN A 161 23.49 21.19 17.20
CA ASN A 161 22.54 20.77 18.21
C ASN A 161 21.64 21.92 18.67
N LYS A 162 20.44 21.58 19.13
CA LYS A 162 19.47 22.52 19.70
C LYS A 162 18.72 21.85 20.83
N ALA A 163 18.69 22.46 22.00
CA ALA A 163 18.01 21.97 23.18
C ALA A 163 16.82 22.87 23.57
N GLY A 164 15.75 22.24 24.03
CA GLY A 164 14.53 22.90 24.48
C GLY A 164 13.45 23.02 23.40
N LYS A 165 12.34 23.63 23.78
CA LYS A 165 11.20 23.87 22.89
C LYS A 165 11.61 24.79 21.74
N LEU A 166 11.39 24.34 20.50
CA LEU A 166 11.52 25.14 19.30
C LEU A 166 10.17 25.29 18.63
N GLU A 167 9.90 26.45 18.08
CA GLU A 167 8.77 26.63 17.18
C GLU A 167 9.00 25.92 15.84
N GLN A 168 7.92 25.60 15.12
CA GLN A 168 8.03 24.93 13.81
C GLN A 168 8.98 25.66 12.86
N LYS A 169 8.93 27.00 12.80
CA LYS A 169 9.80 27.84 11.95
C LYS A 169 11.29 27.72 12.33
N GLU A 170 11.56 27.69 13.62
CA GLU A 170 12.93 27.55 14.14
C GLU A 170 13.49 26.15 13.88
N PHE A 171 12.64 25.12 14.08
CA PHE A 171 13.03 23.74 13.82
C PHE A 171 13.28 23.49 12.33
N ARG A 172 12.45 24.06 11.45
CA ARG A 172 12.72 24.05 10.01
C ARG A 172 14.07 24.66 9.70
N ARG A 173 14.33 25.89 10.19
CA ARG A 173 15.61 26.58 9.96
C ARG A 173 16.78 25.76 10.46
N PHE A 174 16.66 25.08 11.58
CA PHE A 174 17.67 24.21 12.14
C PHE A 174 18.05 23.06 11.17
N ILE A 175 17.05 22.37 10.61
CA ILE A 175 17.29 21.28 9.65
C ILE A 175 17.82 21.82 8.32
N THR A 176 17.22 22.87 7.77
CA THR A 176 17.63 23.42 6.47
C THR A 176 19.05 23.96 6.49
N THR A 177 19.50 24.59 7.58
CA THR A 177 20.87 25.06 7.73
C THR A 177 21.89 23.91 7.71
N ALA A 178 21.53 22.76 8.28
CA ALA A 178 22.41 21.60 8.28
C ALA A 178 22.46 20.91 6.89
N LEU A 179 21.33 20.86 6.20
CA LEU A 179 21.28 20.33 4.83
C LEU A 179 22.08 21.20 3.86
N ASP A 180 21.97 22.52 3.96
CA ASP A 180 22.74 23.50 3.20
C ASP A 180 24.27 23.40 3.49
N ALA A 181 24.63 23.14 4.74
CA ALA A 181 26.03 22.98 5.12
C ALA A 181 26.68 21.70 4.57
N GLN A 182 25.88 20.63 4.42
CA GLN A 182 26.33 19.35 3.84
C GLN A 182 26.40 19.37 2.31
N ASP A 183 25.41 19.99 1.69
CA ASP A 183 25.31 20.15 0.24
C ASP A 183 24.88 21.58 -0.11
N PRO A 184 25.81 22.48 -0.44
CA PRO A 184 25.47 23.84 -0.84
C PRO A 184 24.59 23.94 -2.09
N SER A 185 24.49 22.87 -2.86
CA SER A 185 23.58 22.77 -4.00
C SER A 185 22.18 22.30 -3.60
N TRP A 186 22.03 21.79 -2.37
CA TRP A 186 20.74 21.35 -1.86
C TRP A 186 19.74 22.51 -1.88
N ARG A 187 18.57 22.23 -2.38
CA ARG A 187 17.44 23.16 -2.27
C ARG A 187 16.31 22.43 -1.60
N PRO A 188 15.58 23.08 -0.66
CA PRO A 188 14.39 22.48 -0.09
C PRO A 188 13.53 21.96 -1.22
N SER A 189 13.16 20.70 -1.17
CA SER A 189 12.05 20.19 -2.00
C SER A 189 10.88 21.12 -1.69
N THR A 190 10.45 21.89 -2.67
CA THR A 190 9.55 23.04 -2.61
C THR A 190 8.51 22.92 -1.50
N ASP A 191 8.47 23.91 -0.65
CA ASP A 191 7.66 23.93 0.57
C ASP A 191 6.20 23.58 0.30
N LEU A 192 5.73 22.41 0.76
CA LEU A 192 4.33 21.99 0.59
C LEU A 192 3.33 22.99 1.20
N ALA A 193 3.78 23.87 2.10
CA ALA A 193 2.96 24.91 2.65
C ALA A 193 2.81 26.12 1.71
N ASP A 194 3.80 26.44 0.92
CA ASP A 194 3.69 27.46 -0.14
C ASP A 194 2.86 26.90 -1.31
N VAL A 195 2.94 25.60 -1.53
CA VAL A 195 2.05 24.85 -2.44
C VAL A 195 0.57 24.96 -2.04
N ALA A 196 0.28 24.86 -0.73
CA ALA A 196 -1.10 24.91 -0.23
C ALA A 196 -1.70 26.33 -0.19
N LYS A 197 -0.88 27.37 -0.20
CA LYS A 197 -1.34 28.78 -0.07
C LYS A 197 -1.59 29.50 -1.40
N GLY A 198 -1.29 28.84 -2.54
CA GLY A 198 -1.50 29.45 -3.87
C GLY A 198 -0.87 30.86 -3.94
N GLY A 199 0.45 30.94 -3.75
CA GLY A 199 1.12 32.26 -3.71
C GLY A 199 0.97 33.01 -5.02
N ASP A 200 0.35 34.16 -4.97
CA ASP A 200 0.24 35.16 -6.07
C ASP A 200 1.58 35.83 -6.43
N GLY A 201 2.68 35.25 -6.02
CA GLY A 201 4.00 35.72 -6.36
C GLY A 201 4.52 35.09 -7.62
N GLY A 202 4.77 35.86 -8.68
CA GLY A 202 5.23 35.50 -10.03
C GLY A 202 6.55 34.73 -10.11
N GLY A 203 6.70 33.64 -9.38
CA GLY A 203 7.74 32.64 -9.45
C GLY A 203 7.25 31.41 -10.21
N GLU A 204 8.13 30.68 -10.87
CA GLU A 204 7.83 29.45 -11.61
C GLU A 204 6.87 28.54 -10.83
N ALA A 205 5.76 28.19 -11.49
CA ALA A 205 4.71 27.38 -10.90
C ALA A 205 5.28 26.06 -10.37
N ILE A 206 5.08 25.80 -9.07
CA ILE A 206 5.53 24.58 -8.43
C ILE A 206 4.87 23.39 -9.15
N PRO A 207 5.64 22.47 -9.77
CA PRO A 207 5.07 21.48 -10.69
C PRO A 207 4.03 20.56 -10.05
N PHE A 208 4.02 20.43 -8.70
CA PHE A 208 3.14 19.49 -8.00
C PHE A 208 2.06 20.15 -7.13
N ALA A 209 1.92 21.48 -7.15
CA ALA A 209 0.95 22.22 -6.34
C ALA A 209 -0.48 21.71 -6.51
N GLY A 210 -0.86 21.39 -7.74
CA GLY A 210 -2.18 20.87 -8.07
C GLY A 210 -2.56 19.55 -7.39
N LEU A 211 -1.59 18.75 -6.91
CA LEU A 211 -1.87 17.49 -6.19
C LEU A 211 -2.66 17.72 -4.89
N PHE A 212 -2.52 18.90 -4.29
CA PHE A 212 -3.05 19.24 -2.96
C PHE A 212 -4.27 20.17 -3.03
N GLY A 213 -4.60 20.67 -4.22
CA GLY A 213 -5.74 21.54 -4.48
C GLY A 213 -7.03 20.79 -4.79
N THR A 214 -8.09 21.56 -5.02
CA THR A 214 -9.42 21.05 -5.40
C THR A 214 -9.68 21.17 -6.90
N ASP A 215 -8.83 21.89 -7.64
CA ASP A 215 -8.95 22.04 -9.08
C ASP A 215 -8.49 20.76 -9.80
N GLU A 216 -9.43 20.11 -10.44
CA GLU A 216 -9.21 18.83 -11.13
C GLU A 216 -8.24 18.96 -12.32
N LYS A 217 -8.27 20.08 -13.04
CA LYS A 217 -7.36 20.32 -14.17
C LYS A 217 -5.92 20.54 -13.70
N ALA A 218 -5.75 21.30 -12.60
CA ALA A 218 -4.46 21.49 -11.96
C ALA A 218 -3.94 20.17 -11.38
N ALA A 219 -4.79 19.36 -10.74
CA ALA A 219 -4.42 18.03 -10.23
C ALA A 219 -3.94 17.10 -11.34
N ARG A 220 -4.63 17.08 -12.48
CA ARG A 220 -4.22 16.29 -13.65
C ARG A 220 -2.82 16.69 -14.13
N LYS A 221 -2.61 17.97 -14.37
CA LYS A 221 -1.31 18.50 -14.80
C LYS A 221 -0.18 18.19 -13.80
N ALA A 222 -0.50 18.24 -12.50
CA ALA A 222 0.45 17.95 -11.45
C ALA A 222 0.79 16.45 -11.35
N VAL A 223 -0.17 15.55 -11.59
CA VAL A 223 0.09 14.10 -11.72
C VAL A 223 1.00 13.81 -12.90
N ASP A 224 0.73 14.40 -14.06
CA ASP A 224 1.54 14.21 -15.26
C ASP A 224 2.98 14.70 -15.02
N ALA A 225 3.15 15.88 -14.38
CA ALA A 225 4.44 16.42 -14.01
C ALA A 225 5.19 15.54 -12.99
N LEU A 226 4.46 15.01 -11.98
CA LEU A 226 5.03 14.08 -10.99
C LEU A 226 5.54 12.80 -11.64
N LEU A 227 4.77 12.25 -12.56
CA LEU A 227 5.16 11.04 -13.30
C LEU A 227 6.27 11.30 -14.33
N ALA A 228 6.44 12.53 -14.79
CA ALA A 228 7.56 12.94 -15.64
C ALA A 228 8.84 13.28 -14.87
N ALA A 229 8.77 13.39 -13.52
CA ALA A 229 9.94 13.72 -12.70
C ALA A 229 11.07 12.70 -12.90
N PRO A 230 12.34 13.13 -13.02
CA PRO A 230 13.47 12.22 -13.20
C PRO A 230 13.69 11.31 -11.98
N ASP A 231 13.50 11.83 -10.77
CA ASP A 231 13.55 11.05 -9.53
C ASP A 231 12.14 10.50 -9.21
N LYS A 232 11.95 9.22 -9.46
CA LYS A 232 10.69 8.53 -9.22
C LYS A 232 10.41 8.23 -7.74
N THR A 233 11.38 8.33 -6.85
CA THR A 233 11.17 8.13 -5.41
C THR A 233 10.26 9.22 -4.83
N VAL A 234 10.18 10.37 -5.48
CA VAL A 234 9.28 11.46 -5.13
C VAL A 234 7.80 11.02 -5.21
N VAL A 235 7.47 10.08 -6.10
CA VAL A 235 6.09 9.59 -6.26
C VAL A 235 5.65 8.84 -5.00
N ALA A 236 6.44 7.87 -4.53
CA ALA A 236 6.14 7.11 -3.31
C ALA A 236 6.07 8.02 -2.07
N ARG A 237 6.93 9.03 -2.02
CA ARG A 237 6.97 10.02 -0.93
C ARG A 237 5.75 10.93 -0.91
N LEU A 238 5.28 11.40 -2.06
CA LEU A 238 4.14 12.34 -2.15
C LEU A 238 2.79 11.62 -2.12
N PHE A 239 2.69 10.40 -2.62
CA PHE A 239 1.44 9.66 -2.73
C PHE A 239 0.60 9.66 -1.45
N PRO A 240 1.11 9.27 -0.25
CA PRO A 240 0.31 9.25 0.96
C PRO A 240 -0.11 10.64 1.47
N GLN A 241 0.49 11.69 0.93
CA GLN A 241 0.23 13.07 1.30
C GLN A 241 -0.87 13.72 0.44
N ILE A 242 -1.18 13.16 -0.72
CA ILE A 242 -2.23 13.66 -1.61
C ILE A 242 -3.58 13.51 -0.91
N PRO A 243 -4.30 14.61 -0.61
CA PRO A 243 -5.53 14.54 0.18
C PRO A 243 -6.69 13.91 -0.59
N SER A 244 -6.79 14.17 -1.88
CA SER A 244 -7.88 13.72 -2.75
C SER A 244 -7.69 12.27 -3.18
N GLY A 245 -8.64 11.38 -2.83
CA GLY A 245 -8.69 10.01 -3.35
C GLY A 245 -8.75 9.97 -4.86
N LYS A 246 -9.53 10.86 -5.47
CA LYS A 246 -9.63 10.99 -6.93
C LYS A 246 -8.27 11.29 -7.59
N THR A 247 -7.47 12.15 -6.98
CA THR A 247 -6.11 12.47 -7.46
C THR A 247 -5.17 11.29 -7.29
N ARG A 248 -5.23 10.58 -6.15
CA ARG A 248 -4.43 9.35 -5.93
C ARG A 248 -4.81 8.24 -6.91
N ALA A 249 -6.11 8.03 -7.15
CA ALA A 249 -6.59 7.05 -8.13
C ALA A 249 -6.09 7.36 -9.54
N ARG A 250 -6.15 8.64 -9.93
CA ARG A 250 -5.66 9.11 -11.22
C ARG A 250 -4.15 8.88 -11.42
N LEU A 251 -3.36 8.95 -10.35
CA LEU A 251 -1.92 8.66 -10.45
C LEU A 251 -1.69 7.23 -10.98
N PHE A 252 -2.45 6.25 -10.49
CA PHE A 252 -2.37 4.87 -10.97
C PHE A 252 -2.87 4.74 -12.42
N GLU A 253 -3.94 5.45 -12.77
CA GLU A 253 -4.45 5.49 -14.14
C GLU A 253 -3.38 5.98 -15.11
N ALA A 254 -2.74 7.09 -14.81
CA ALA A 254 -1.68 7.67 -15.64
C ALA A 254 -0.38 6.82 -15.64
N ALA A 255 -0.05 6.17 -14.51
CA ALA A 255 1.14 5.32 -14.40
C ALA A 255 1.06 4.05 -15.27
N ARG A 256 -0.13 3.58 -15.64
CA ARG A 256 -0.30 2.42 -16.53
C ARG A 256 0.27 2.63 -17.92
N ASP A 257 0.19 3.85 -18.42
CA ASP A 257 0.57 4.21 -19.78
C ASP A 257 2.06 4.55 -19.90
N LEU A 258 2.80 4.56 -18.79
CA LEU A 258 4.23 4.85 -18.80
C LEU A 258 5.03 3.68 -19.38
N SER A 259 6.04 4.02 -20.19
CA SER A 259 7.06 3.09 -20.68
C SER A 259 8.32 3.13 -19.79
N GLY A 260 9.12 2.06 -19.79
CA GLY A 260 10.41 2.00 -19.10
C GLY A 260 10.39 1.29 -17.75
N GLU A 261 11.45 1.48 -16.96
CA GLU A 261 11.63 0.86 -15.64
C GLU A 261 10.54 1.30 -14.65
N ARG A 262 9.97 0.32 -13.95
CA ARG A 262 8.81 0.52 -13.07
C ARG A 262 9.04 0.04 -11.64
N ASP A 263 10.27 -0.17 -11.23
CA ASP A 263 10.58 -0.68 -9.88
C ASP A 263 10.06 0.24 -8.76
N TRP A 264 10.09 1.56 -9.01
CA TRP A 264 9.53 2.57 -8.12
C TRP A 264 8.01 2.40 -7.91
N LEU A 265 7.31 1.82 -8.89
CA LEU A 265 5.85 1.69 -8.84
C LEU A 265 5.41 0.61 -7.83
N ALA A 266 6.26 -0.36 -7.52
CA ALA A 266 5.93 -1.42 -6.56
C ALA A 266 5.58 -0.85 -5.18
N GLU A 267 6.40 0.06 -4.65
CA GLU A 267 6.16 0.73 -3.36
C GLU A 267 4.86 1.56 -3.38
N VAL A 268 4.60 2.28 -4.47
CA VAL A 268 3.38 3.09 -4.61
C VAL A 268 2.14 2.20 -4.71
N LEU A 269 2.24 1.06 -5.39
CA LEU A 269 1.17 0.07 -5.50
C LEU A 269 0.84 -0.56 -4.14
N GLU A 270 1.85 -0.87 -3.30
CA GLU A 270 1.62 -1.34 -1.93
C GLU A 270 0.79 -0.33 -1.11
N LEU A 271 1.13 0.95 -1.20
CA LEU A 271 0.38 2.03 -0.56
C LEU A 271 -1.03 2.14 -1.12
N GLY A 272 -1.17 2.00 -2.43
CA GLY A 272 -2.46 2.13 -3.13
C GLY A 272 -3.44 1.00 -2.82
N VAL A 273 -3.01 -0.25 -2.76
CA VAL A 273 -3.89 -1.39 -2.43
C VAL A 273 -4.31 -1.41 -0.96
N ALA A 274 -3.61 -0.67 -0.11
CA ALA A 274 -3.94 -0.46 1.30
C ALA A 274 -4.67 0.87 1.56
N ASP A 275 -5.00 1.65 0.52
CA ASP A 275 -5.64 2.96 0.68
C ASP A 275 -7.04 2.83 1.29
N LYS A 276 -7.45 3.84 2.07
CA LYS A 276 -8.79 3.92 2.64
C LYS A 276 -9.90 4.08 1.59
N ASP A 277 -9.57 4.71 0.47
CA ASP A 277 -10.51 4.99 -0.63
C ASP A 277 -10.60 3.76 -1.56
N PRO A 278 -11.78 3.18 -1.75
CA PRO A 278 -11.96 1.99 -2.58
C PRO A 278 -11.63 2.24 -4.06
N ASP A 279 -11.79 3.47 -4.56
CA ASP A 279 -11.44 3.79 -5.94
C ASP A 279 -9.92 3.81 -6.15
N VAL A 280 -9.18 4.25 -5.13
CA VAL A 280 -7.71 4.17 -5.13
C VAL A 280 -7.24 2.72 -5.11
N ARG A 281 -7.84 1.87 -4.24
CA ARG A 281 -7.50 0.44 -4.19
C ARG A 281 -7.79 -0.26 -5.53
N ALA A 282 -8.95 0.04 -6.15
CA ALA A 282 -9.31 -0.49 -7.46
C ALA A 282 -8.29 -0.10 -8.54
N GLN A 283 -7.94 1.19 -8.62
CA GLN A 283 -6.98 1.68 -9.61
C GLN A 283 -5.57 1.11 -9.40
N ALA A 284 -5.14 0.98 -8.14
CA ALA A 284 -3.89 0.33 -7.79
C ALA A 284 -3.89 -1.14 -8.23
N ALA A 285 -4.96 -1.89 -7.97
CA ALA A 285 -5.10 -3.29 -8.38
C ALA A 285 -5.08 -3.43 -9.90
N VAL A 286 -5.86 -2.64 -10.64
CA VAL A 286 -5.87 -2.66 -12.11
C VAL A 286 -4.50 -2.31 -12.69
N THR A 287 -3.79 -1.35 -12.07
CA THR A 287 -2.43 -0.99 -12.48
C THR A 287 -1.46 -2.13 -12.21
N ALA A 288 -1.51 -2.76 -11.03
CA ALA A 288 -0.68 -3.92 -10.69
C ALA A 288 -0.91 -5.10 -11.66
N GLU A 289 -2.15 -5.33 -12.08
CA GLU A 289 -2.48 -6.35 -13.10
C GLU A 289 -1.84 -6.04 -14.45
N VAL A 290 -1.91 -4.78 -14.92
CA VAL A 290 -1.36 -4.37 -16.22
C VAL A 290 0.16 -4.43 -16.24
N VAL A 291 0.82 -3.93 -15.17
CA VAL A 291 2.29 -3.90 -15.10
C VAL A 291 2.90 -5.23 -14.65
N ARG A 292 2.06 -6.20 -14.24
CA ARG A 292 2.47 -7.51 -13.70
C ARG A 292 3.50 -7.34 -12.58
N ALA A 293 3.18 -6.50 -11.58
CA ALA A 293 4.09 -6.05 -10.55
C ALA A 293 4.74 -7.21 -9.77
N PRO A 294 6.01 -7.57 -10.04
CA PRO A 294 6.64 -8.70 -9.39
C PRO A 294 6.82 -8.45 -7.90
N GLY A 295 6.59 -9.48 -7.08
CA GLY A 295 6.74 -9.39 -5.62
C GLY A 295 5.50 -8.90 -4.87
N LEU A 296 4.48 -8.34 -5.54
CA LEU A 296 3.24 -7.87 -4.90
C LEU A 296 2.16 -8.94 -4.69
N ALA A 297 2.33 -10.14 -5.22
CA ALA A 297 1.29 -11.17 -5.20
C ALA A 297 0.74 -11.45 -3.79
N LYS A 298 1.61 -11.54 -2.79
CA LYS A 298 1.23 -11.80 -1.39
C LYS A 298 0.44 -10.63 -0.77
N GLN A 299 0.85 -9.40 -1.01
CA GLN A 299 0.16 -8.19 -0.52
C GLN A 299 -1.22 -8.06 -1.17
N LEU A 300 -1.30 -8.28 -2.48
CA LEU A 300 -2.57 -8.29 -3.22
C LEU A 300 -3.52 -9.38 -2.72
N LEU A 301 -3.01 -10.57 -2.42
CA LEU A 301 -3.81 -11.66 -1.85
C LEU A 301 -4.29 -11.33 -0.44
N THR A 302 -3.47 -10.69 0.38
CA THR A 302 -3.85 -10.21 1.72
C THR A 302 -4.95 -9.15 1.62
N ALA A 303 -4.80 -8.18 0.71
CA ALA A 303 -5.82 -7.16 0.45
C ALA A 303 -7.11 -7.79 -0.07
N PHE A 304 -7.06 -8.74 -1.00
CA PHE A 304 -8.21 -9.52 -1.49
C PHE A 304 -8.99 -10.18 -0.35
N SER A 305 -8.29 -10.79 0.60
CA SER A 305 -8.92 -11.54 1.70
C SER A 305 -9.67 -10.63 2.69
N SER A 306 -9.27 -9.36 2.82
CA SER A 306 -9.87 -8.39 3.73
C SER A 306 -10.83 -7.40 3.04
N GLU A 307 -10.88 -7.37 1.70
CA GLU A 307 -11.68 -6.42 0.93
C GLU A 307 -13.18 -6.72 1.02
N LYS A 308 -13.96 -5.68 1.24
CA LYS A 308 -15.44 -5.76 1.37
C LYS A 308 -16.17 -5.35 0.10
N ASP A 309 -15.57 -4.47 -0.70
CA ASP A 309 -16.12 -4.08 -2.00
C ASP A 309 -15.85 -5.19 -3.01
N GLU A 310 -16.91 -5.79 -3.55
CA GLU A 310 -16.80 -6.93 -4.45
C GLU A 310 -16.04 -6.61 -5.74
N ASP A 311 -16.19 -5.39 -6.28
CA ASP A 311 -15.49 -4.97 -7.49
C ASP A 311 -13.99 -4.85 -7.25
N VAL A 312 -13.59 -4.18 -6.16
CA VAL A 312 -12.20 -4.06 -5.74
C VAL A 312 -11.60 -5.43 -5.45
N ARG A 313 -12.37 -6.31 -4.80
CA ARG A 313 -11.95 -7.67 -4.49
C ARG A 313 -11.66 -8.48 -5.76
N CYS A 314 -12.50 -8.35 -6.78
CA CYS A 314 -12.27 -8.97 -8.08
C CYS A 314 -11.01 -8.42 -8.78
N ASP A 315 -10.78 -7.11 -8.72
CA ASP A 315 -9.60 -6.47 -9.30
C ASP A 315 -8.31 -6.94 -8.59
N LEU A 316 -8.33 -7.02 -7.25
CA LEU A 316 -7.21 -7.53 -6.44
C LEU A 316 -6.87 -8.99 -6.77
N LEU A 317 -7.86 -9.85 -6.97
CA LEU A 317 -7.65 -11.25 -7.32
C LEU A 317 -6.94 -11.40 -8.68
N ARG A 318 -7.40 -10.64 -9.69
CA ARG A 318 -6.76 -10.64 -11.01
C ARG A 318 -5.34 -10.08 -10.96
N ALA A 319 -5.13 -9.01 -10.19
CA ALA A 319 -3.81 -8.42 -9.97
C ALA A 319 -2.86 -9.40 -9.28
N ALA A 320 -3.33 -10.12 -8.25
CA ALA A 320 -2.55 -11.16 -7.58
C ALA A 320 -2.11 -12.25 -8.57
N ALA A 321 -3.04 -12.73 -9.40
CA ALA A 321 -2.74 -13.72 -10.44
C ALA A 321 -1.70 -13.21 -11.46
N ALA A 322 -1.82 -11.97 -11.91
CA ALA A 322 -0.88 -11.36 -12.86
C ALA A 322 0.53 -11.18 -12.27
N SER A 323 0.63 -10.99 -10.96
CA SER A 323 1.88 -10.77 -10.23
C SER A 323 2.51 -12.07 -9.69
N ALA A 324 1.79 -13.19 -9.75
CA ALA A 324 2.10 -14.41 -8.99
C ALA A 324 3.28 -15.23 -9.55
N LYS A 325 3.64 -15.10 -10.83
CA LYS A 325 4.70 -15.92 -11.47
C LYS A 325 4.64 -17.44 -11.12
N GLY A 326 3.43 -18.00 -11.01
CA GLY A 326 3.24 -19.41 -10.63
C GLY A 326 3.16 -19.69 -9.13
N ASP A 327 2.86 -18.70 -8.29
CA ASP A 327 2.67 -18.90 -6.86
C ASP A 327 1.46 -19.78 -6.54
N GLN A 328 1.72 -20.91 -5.85
CA GLN A 328 0.71 -21.92 -5.51
C GLN A 328 -0.38 -21.35 -4.58
N ALA A 329 -0.04 -20.48 -3.63
CA ALA A 329 -1.01 -19.92 -2.69
C ALA A 329 -2.01 -19.00 -3.40
N VAL A 330 -1.55 -18.22 -4.38
CA VAL A 330 -2.42 -17.40 -5.22
C VAL A 330 -3.33 -18.30 -6.07
N PHE A 331 -2.80 -19.38 -6.65
CA PHE A 331 -3.60 -20.33 -7.41
C PHE A 331 -4.71 -20.95 -6.56
N ASP A 332 -4.39 -21.39 -5.35
CA ASP A 332 -5.35 -22.02 -4.44
C ASP A 332 -6.46 -21.05 -4.02
N ALA A 333 -6.13 -19.78 -3.78
CA ALA A 333 -7.12 -18.74 -3.52
C ALA A 333 -8.06 -18.50 -4.71
N ILE A 334 -7.54 -18.54 -5.94
CA ILE A 334 -8.38 -18.41 -7.14
C ILE A 334 -9.26 -19.67 -7.30
N GLU A 335 -8.73 -20.86 -7.03
CA GLU A 335 -9.49 -22.10 -7.09
C GLU A 335 -10.63 -22.13 -6.05
N GLU A 336 -10.46 -21.44 -4.91
CA GLU A 336 -11.55 -21.22 -3.96
C GLU A 336 -12.57 -20.19 -4.50
N ALA A 337 -12.11 -19.09 -5.07
CA ALA A 337 -12.96 -18.02 -5.59
C ALA A 337 -13.88 -18.50 -6.74
N VAL A 338 -13.50 -19.52 -7.51
CA VAL A 338 -14.39 -20.12 -8.53
C VAL A 338 -15.60 -20.87 -7.93
N ARG A 339 -15.67 -21.03 -6.61
CA ARG A 339 -16.79 -21.67 -5.90
C ARG A 339 -17.73 -20.66 -5.25
N GLU A 340 -17.44 -19.37 -5.33
CA GLU A 340 -18.24 -18.33 -4.72
C GLU A 340 -19.66 -18.27 -5.30
N LYS A 341 -20.61 -17.77 -4.49
CA LYS A 341 -22.00 -17.62 -4.90
C LYS A 341 -22.17 -16.58 -6.01
N SER A 342 -21.39 -15.49 -5.94
CA SER A 342 -21.41 -14.42 -6.93
C SER A 342 -20.88 -14.90 -8.28
N ASP A 343 -21.67 -14.72 -9.34
CA ASP A 343 -21.24 -14.99 -10.72
C ASP A 343 -20.13 -14.04 -11.15
N LYS A 344 -20.14 -12.82 -10.65
CA LYS A 344 -19.12 -11.82 -10.88
C LYS A 344 -17.77 -12.25 -10.29
N ALA A 345 -17.76 -12.73 -9.04
CA ALA A 345 -16.55 -13.24 -8.40
C ALA A 345 -16.00 -14.45 -9.17
N ARG A 346 -16.87 -15.43 -9.52
CA ARG A 346 -16.48 -16.60 -10.31
C ARG A 346 -15.94 -16.22 -11.70
N ALA A 347 -16.59 -15.29 -12.40
CA ALA A 347 -16.13 -14.82 -13.71
C ALA A 347 -14.70 -14.23 -13.63
N ASN A 348 -14.43 -13.38 -12.63
CA ASN A 348 -13.11 -12.80 -12.43
C ASN A 348 -12.07 -13.85 -12.01
N ALA A 349 -12.45 -14.85 -11.21
CA ALA A 349 -11.59 -15.96 -10.87
C ALA A 349 -11.22 -16.80 -12.13
N TYR A 350 -12.17 -17.05 -13.03
CA TYR A 350 -11.88 -17.72 -14.30
C TYR A 350 -10.92 -16.91 -15.19
N VAL A 351 -11.11 -15.59 -15.27
CA VAL A 351 -10.15 -14.71 -15.99
C VAL A 351 -8.77 -14.77 -15.35
N ALA A 352 -8.70 -14.79 -14.02
CA ALA A 352 -7.43 -14.86 -13.28
C ALA A 352 -6.66 -16.16 -13.58
N LEU A 353 -7.34 -17.31 -13.76
CA LEU A 353 -6.71 -18.57 -14.11
C LEU A 353 -5.93 -18.51 -15.43
N ALA A 354 -6.31 -17.65 -16.38
CA ALA A 354 -5.58 -17.49 -17.62
C ALA A 354 -4.14 -16.99 -17.42
N ARG A 355 -3.84 -16.34 -16.29
CA ARG A 355 -2.51 -15.81 -15.98
C ARG A 355 -1.48 -16.89 -15.63
N PHE A 356 -1.94 -18.11 -15.39
CA PHE A 356 -1.06 -19.26 -15.12
C PHE A 356 -0.64 -20.02 -16.38
N GLY A 357 -1.05 -19.57 -17.56
CA GLY A 357 -0.61 -20.18 -18.84
C GLY A 357 0.89 -20.09 -19.09
N ASP A 358 1.52 -19.02 -18.59
CA ASP A 358 2.96 -18.77 -18.70
C ASP A 358 3.75 -19.27 -17.46
N SER A 359 3.07 -19.95 -16.53
CA SER A 359 3.68 -20.56 -15.34
C SER A 359 4.22 -21.97 -15.63
N ASP A 360 4.51 -22.74 -14.57
CA ASP A 360 4.87 -24.13 -14.77
C ASP A 360 3.72 -24.94 -15.41
N ASP A 361 4.06 -26.01 -16.14
CA ASP A 361 3.10 -26.84 -16.86
C ASP A 361 2.02 -27.43 -15.95
N LYS A 362 2.31 -27.60 -14.65
CA LYS A 362 1.38 -28.17 -13.68
C LYS A 362 0.25 -27.20 -13.35
N LEU A 363 0.56 -25.93 -13.06
CA LEU A 363 -0.46 -24.93 -12.77
C LEU A 363 -1.25 -24.53 -14.02
N ALA A 364 -0.58 -24.45 -15.18
CA ALA A 364 -1.24 -24.26 -16.46
C ALA A 364 -2.26 -25.38 -16.75
N SER A 365 -1.87 -26.63 -16.55
CA SER A 365 -2.75 -27.81 -16.74
C SER A 365 -3.91 -27.80 -15.73
N ARG A 366 -3.65 -27.49 -14.45
CA ARG A 366 -4.70 -27.37 -13.42
C ARG A 366 -5.69 -26.26 -13.77
N SER A 367 -5.23 -25.11 -14.28
CA SER A 367 -6.10 -24.02 -14.75
C SER A 367 -7.08 -24.52 -15.80
N VAL A 368 -6.57 -25.23 -16.82
CA VAL A 368 -7.41 -25.83 -17.86
C VAL A 368 -8.42 -26.82 -17.26
N ASP A 369 -8.00 -27.65 -16.32
CA ASP A 369 -8.89 -28.63 -15.68
C ASP A 369 -10.03 -27.96 -14.90
N VAL A 370 -9.74 -26.90 -14.12
CA VAL A 370 -10.75 -26.13 -13.40
C VAL A 370 -11.74 -25.49 -14.37
N LEU A 371 -11.24 -24.85 -15.43
CA LEU A 371 -12.05 -24.20 -16.46
C LEU A 371 -12.96 -25.19 -17.19
N LEU A 372 -12.46 -26.39 -17.55
CA LEU A 372 -13.24 -27.44 -18.21
C LEU A 372 -14.26 -28.09 -17.28
N LYS A 373 -13.90 -28.33 -16.02
CA LYS A 373 -14.77 -29.04 -15.07
C LYS A 373 -15.88 -28.14 -14.51
N ARG A 374 -15.60 -26.87 -14.28
CA ARG A 374 -16.51 -25.91 -13.64
C ARG A 374 -16.89 -24.76 -14.56
N GLY A 375 -15.91 -24.09 -15.17
CA GLY A 375 -16.12 -22.82 -15.85
C GLY A 375 -17.05 -22.89 -17.05
N ILE A 376 -16.79 -23.76 -18.03
CA ILE A 376 -17.66 -23.93 -19.22
C ILE A 376 -19.01 -24.54 -18.91
N LYS A 377 -19.20 -25.09 -17.70
CA LYS A 377 -20.44 -25.65 -17.19
C LYS A 377 -21.16 -24.72 -16.20
N ASP A 378 -20.63 -23.53 -15.98
CA ASP A 378 -21.25 -22.56 -15.09
C ASP A 378 -22.66 -22.21 -15.61
N ARG A 379 -23.63 -22.13 -14.70
CA ARG A 379 -25.02 -21.82 -15.04
C ARG A 379 -25.20 -20.40 -15.54
N GLU A 380 -24.35 -19.49 -15.08
CA GLU A 380 -24.40 -18.07 -15.41
C GLU A 380 -23.58 -17.76 -16.68
N ASP A 381 -24.17 -17.08 -17.64
CA ASP A 381 -23.56 -16.80 -18.95
C ASP A 381 -22.27 -16.00 -18.81
N ARG A 382 -22.23 -15.01 -17.92
CA ARG A 382 -21.02 -14.23 -17.66
C ARG A 382 -19.85 -15.13 -17.23
N SER A 383 -20.06 -15.97 -16.24
CA SER A 383 -19.04 -16.88 -15.71
C SER A 383 -18.60 -17.89 -16.77
N ARG A 384 -19.56 -18.44 -17.53
CA ARG A 384 -19.26 -19.37 -18.63
C ARG A 384 -18.44 -18.72 -19.72
N ASN A 385 -18.80 -17.51 -20.15
CA ASN A 385 -18.05 -16.76 -21.15
C ASN A 385 -16.64 -16.36 -20.65
N ALA A 386 -16.49 -16.04 -19.35
CA ALA A 386 -15.20 -15.80 -18.74
C ALA A 386 -14.28 -17.02 -18.78
N ALA A 387 -14.84 -18.20 -18.54
CA ALA A 387 -14.09 -19.45 -18.66
C ALA A 387 -13.69 -19.75 -20.11
N VAL A 388 -14.56 -19.48 -21.07
CA VAL A 388 -14.22 -19.60 -22.51
C VAL A 388 -13.11 -18.65 -22.90
N TRP A 389 -13.18 -17.39 -22.45
CA TRP A 389 -12.12 -16.41 -22.65
C TRP A 389 -10.78 -16.89 -22.09
N ALA A 390 -10.78 -17.40 -20.86
CA ALA A 390 -9.58 -17.92 -20.21
C ALA A 390 -8.98 -19.14 -20.93
N LEU A 391 -9.82 -20.07 -21.37
CA LEU A 391 -9.39 -21.25 -22.16
C LEU A 391 -8.79 -20.85 -23.51
N ALA A 392 -9.31 -19.79 -24.12
CA ALA A 392 -8.76 -19.25 -25.36
C ALA A 392 -7.42 -18.53 -25.15
N GLU A 393 -7.25 -17.80 -24.04
CA GLU A 393 -5.95 -17.22 -23.67
C GLU A 393 -4.91 -18.31 -23.40
N LEU A 394 -5.29 -19.40 -22.72
CA LEU A 394 -4.46 -20.58 -22.52
C LEU A 394 -4.24 -21.42 -23.80
N ARG A 395 -4.86 -21.04 -24.92
CA ARG A 395 -4.83 -21.79 -26.19
C ARG A 395 -5.11 -23.29 -26.02
N SER A 396 -6.06 -23.62 -25.13
CA SER A 396 -6.34 -24.99 -24.75
C SER A 396 -7.11 -25.75 -25.84
N THR A 397 -6.39 -26.56 -26.63
CA THR A 397 -6.99 -27.44 -27.66
C THR A 397 -7.97 -28.47 -27.04
N ARG A 398 -7.79 -28.80 -25.74
CA ARG A 398 -8.69 -29.70 -25.00
C ARG A 398 -10.11 -29.11 -24.88
N ALA A 399 -10.24 -27.79 -24.90
CA ALA A 399 -11.53 -27.10 -24.76
C ALA A 399 -12.29 -26.95 -26.09
N ARG A 400 -11.59 -27.12 -27.23
CA ARG A 400 -12.09 -26.75 -28.56
C ARG A 400 -13.48 -27.31 -28.87
N LYS A 401 -13.66 -28.64 -28.70
CA LYS A 401 -14.94 -29.32 -29.01
C LYS A 401 -16.10 -28.82 -28.17
N GLU A 402 -15.89 -28.60 -26.86
CA GLU A 402 -16.94 -28.12 -25.97
C GLU A 402 -17.30 -26.67 -26.26
N ILE A 403 -16.32 -25.81 -26.53
CA ILE A 403 -16.56 -24.40 -26.92
C ILE A 403 -17.32 -24.33 -28.24
N GLU A 404 -16.96 -25.12 -29.23
CA GLU A 404 -17.69 -25.22 -30.51
C GLU A 404 -19.15 -25.65 -30.31
N LYS A 405 -19.39 -26.67 -29.46
CA LYS A 405 -20.73 -27.17 -29.14
C LYS A 405 -21.59 -26.10 -28.48
N ILE A 406 -21.05 -25.33 -27.55
CA ILE A 406 -21.76 -24.24 -26.90
C ILE A 406 -22.02 -23.12 -27.92
N GLY A 407 -21.00 -22.68 -28.64
CA GLY A 407 -21.07 -21.57 -29.61
C GLY A 407 -22.10 -21.80 -30.75
N LYS A 408 -22.36 -23.06 -31.14
CA LYS A 408 -23.42 -23.41 -32.13
C LYS A 408 -24.84 -23.04 -31.64
N ARG A 409 -25.04 -22.90 -30.33
CA ARG A 409 -26.35 -22.56 -29.73
C ARG A 409 -26.51 -21.05 -29.54
N GLU A 410 -25.41 -20.31 -29.59
CA GLU A 410 -25.39 -18.88 -29.37
C GLU A 410 -25.74 -18.08 -30.65
N ARG A 411 -26.13 -16.81 -30.47
CA ARG A 411 -26.50 -15.89 -31.56
C ARG A 411 -25.82 -14.53 -31.39
N GLY A 412 -25.80 -13.78 -32.48
CA GLY A 412 -25.31 -12.39 -32.47
C GLY A 412 -23.90 -12.22 -31.95
N VAL A 413 -23.69 -11.27 -31.05
CA VAL A 413 -22.37 -10.90 -30.51
C VAL A 413 -21.75 -12.07 -29.72
N VAL A 414 -22.56 -12.83 -28.98
CA VAL A 414 -22.07 -13.97 -28.19
C VAL A 414 -21.54 -15.06 -29.12
N LYS A 415 -22.25 -15.40 -30.20
CA LYS A 415 -21.75 -16.36 -31.20
C LYS A 415 -20.39 -15.93 -31.77
N ARG A 416 -20.28 -14.66 -32.17
CA ARG A 416 -19.00 -14.12 -32.66
C ARG A 416 -17.89 -14.22 -31.63
N PHE A 417 -18.17 -13.98 -30.35
CA PHE A 417 -17.21 -14.17 -29.28
C PHE A 417 -16.68 -15.63 -29.22
N TYR A 418 -17.56 -16.63 -29.34
CA TYR A 418 -17.14 -18.02 -29.36
C TYR A 418 -16.31 -18.38 -30.59
N GLU A 419 -16.65 -17.83 -31.74
CA GLU A 419 -15.84 -17.98 -32.98
C GLU A 419 -14.45 -17.37 -32.82
N MET A 420 -14.34 -16.16 -32.24
CA MET A 420 -13.07 -15.54 -31.90
C MET A 420 -12.25 -16.38 -30.91
N ALA A 421 -12.90 -16.99 -29.92
CA ALA A 421 -12.26 -17.87 -28.95
C ALA A 421 -11.67 -19.13 -29.61
N LEU A 422 -12.40 -19.73 -30.54
CA LEU A 422 -11.91 -20.88 -31.33
C LEU A 422 -10.71 -20.50 -32.21
N ASP A 423 -10.79 -19.36 -32.90
CA ASP A 423 -9.66 -18.86 -33.71
C ASP A 423 -8.42 -18.60 -32.85
N ARG A 424 -8.60 -18.07 -31.63
CA ARG A 424 -7.50 -17.86 -30.66
C ARG A 424 -6.87 -19.18 -30.20
N ILE A 425 -7.68 -20.21 -29.95
CA ILE A 425 -7.23 -21.58 -29.61
C ILE A 425 -6.42 -22.18 -30.77
N ASP A 426 -6.87 -21.96 -31.99
CA ASP A 426 -6.22 -22.41 -33.21
C ASP A 426 -4.94 -21.62 -33.56
N GLY A 427 -4.51 -20.70 -32.68
CA GLY A 427 -3.27 -19.94 -32.81
C GLY A 427 -3.35 -18.71 -33.70
N LYS A 428 -4.55 -18.36 -34.20
CA LYS A 428 -4.73 -17.17 -35.04
C LYS A 428 -4.62 -15.90 -34.20
N ASP A 429 -4.16 -14.83 -34.86
CA ASP A 429 -4.28 -13.47 -34.31
C ASP A 429 -5.69 -12.94 -34.54
N VAL A 430 -6.36 -12.57 -33.44
CA VAL A 430 -7.78 -12.17 -33.48
C VAL A 430 -7.89 -10.72 -33.10
N SER A 431 -8.20 -9.87 -34.10
CA SER A 431 -8.44 -8.43 -33.88
C SER A 431 -9.59 -8.20 -32.89
N GLY A 432 -9.39 -7.31 -31.93
CA GLY A 432 -10.38 -6.98 -30.89
C GLY A 432 -10.53 -8.04 -29.79
N TRP A 433 -9.71 -9.08 -29.77
CA TRP A 433 -9.78 -10.13 -28.76
C TRP A 433 -9.60 -9.59 -27.33
N GLN A 434 -8.64 -8.70 -27.11
CA GLN A 434 -8.41 -8.11 -25.79
C GLN A 434 -9.60 -7.27 -25.30
N ASP A 435 -10.32 -6.64 -26.23
CA ASP A 435 -11.54 -5.90 -25.87
C ASP A 435 -12.68 -6.83 -25.42
N SER A 436 -12.70 -8.09 -25.90
CA SER A 436 -13.71 -9.08 -25.51
C SER A 436 -13.65 -9.44 -24.02
N ARG A 437 -12.52 -9.22 -23.34
CA ARG A 437 -12.40 -9.37 -21.89
C ARG A 437 -13.40 -8.51 -21.13
N ARG A 438 -13.73 -7.31 -21.63
CA ARG A 438 -14.71 -6.41 -21.01
C ARG A 438 -16.13 -6.99 -20.98
N LEU A 439 -16.43 -7.95 -21.87
CA LEU A 439 -17.70 -8.63 -21.91
C LEU A 439 -17.87 -9.65 -20.78
N VAL A 440 -16.75 -10.10 -20.21
CA VAL A 440 -16.73 -11.24 -19.28
C VAL A 440 -16.27 -10.88 -17.87
N ALA A 441 -15.35 -9.95 -17.71
CA ALA A 441 -14.87 -9.47 -16.41
C ALA A 441 -15.49 -8.11 -16.08
N SER A 442 -15.91 -7.92 -14.83
CA SER A 442 -16.27 -6.59 -14.33
C SER A 442 -15.01 -5.90 -13.85
N GLU A 443 -14.90 -4.63 -14.18
CA GLU A 443 -13.92 -3.72 -13.62
C GLU A 443 -14.68 -2.58 -12.93
N LYS A 444 -14.29 -2.21 -11.72
CA LYS A 444 -14.87 -1.06 -11.00
C LYS A 444 -14.56 0.24 -11.74
N VAL A 445 -13.40 0.28 -12.34
CA VAL A 445 -12.91 1.43 -13.08
C VAL A 445 -13.55 1.45 -14.46
N ARG A 446 -14.54 2.30 -14.64
CA ARG A 446 -15.04 2.67 -15.97
C ARG A 446 -14.05 3.67 -16.57
N ARG A 447 -13.53 3.35 -17.74
CA ARG A 447 -12.72 4.29 -18.52
C ARG A 447 -13.54 5.48 -18.97
#